data_e8ce050dcf2d374c123a47543dd1abdd
#
_entry.id   e8ce050dcf2d374c123a47543dd1abdd
#
_cell.length_a   1.000
_cell.length_b   1.000
_cell.length_c   1.000
_cell.angle_alpha   90.00
_cell.angle_beta   90.00
_cell.angle_gamma   90.00
#
_symmetry.space_group_name_H-M   'P 1'
#
loop_
_entity.id
_entity.type
_entity.pdbx_description
1 polymer ?
#
loop_
_entity_poly.entity_id
_entity_poly.type
_entity_poly.pdbx_seq_one_letter_code
_entity_poly.pdbx_strand_id
1 'polypeptide(L)'
;KFKRMFKIYHFSNSFVSVEAKNSIITCDPWLGKTTDNAWFSYPIIKPNEVDNKIFNSNFVYISHLHCDHLDFKTLKKFKNKDLTFIIKKFDNGILKKRLKKITNKKIIEIEPFKKKKINKDFTVAIIPQIISNSSDLPDNIDYDLDTSIVIQSNENKTVFYNNVDMPININVLKKINIFIKKEFKKNIDIFCCGLGAASEFPHCFLNIKRNIEKKRIIDESLRDIHKYLKYLKPKVFFPAGGIYAIYGKFYKLNKYIAQPNFLQIKAKTKSLKLKVCNIIGGGSINFMK
;
A
#
# COMPACT_ATOMS: atom_id res chain seq x y z
N LYS A 1 -0.86 -14.92 30.07
CA LYS A 1 -0.73 -13.56 29.50
C LYS A 1 -0.94 -13.67 27.99
N PHE A 2 -2.08 -13.22 27.45
CA PHE A 2 -2.28 -13.13 26.00
C PHE A 2 -1.23 -12.19 25.43
N LYS A 3 -0.37 -12.70 24.54
CA LYS A 3 0.63 -11.87 23.84
C LYS A 3 -0.10 -10.85 22.99
N ARG A 4 0.20 -9.58 23.19
CA ARG A 4 -0.35 -8.44 22.48
C ARG A 4 0.07 -8.53 21.01
N MET A 5 -0.85 -8.94 20.13
CA MET A 5 -0.56 -9.28 18.75
C MET A 5 -0.88 -8.08 17.82
N PHE A 6 0.05 -7.78 16.94
CA PHE A 6 -0.15 -6.92 15.78
C PHE A 6 0.15 -7.77 14.55
N LYS A 7 -0.88 -8.06 13.75
CA LYS A 7 -0.76 -9.01 12.64
C LYS A 7 -1.03 -8.29 11.32
N ILE A 8 -0.20 -8.57 10.33
CA ILE A 8 -0.34 -8.01 8.97
C ILE A 8 -0.53 -9.16 8.00
N TYR A 9 -1.47 -8.99 7.08
CA TYR A 9 -1.74 -9.89 5.96
C TYR A 9 -1.48 -9.15 4.66
N HIS A 10 -0.96 -9.83 3.65
CA HIS A 10 -0.80 -9.28 2.32
C HIS A 10 -1.37 -10.26 1.28
N PHE A 11 -2.37 -9.83 0.54
CA PHE A 11 -3.06 -10.65 -0.44
C PHE A 11 -2.49 -10.43 -1.83
N SER A 12 -2.70 -9.27 -2.42
CA SER A 12 -2.25 -8.92 -3.77
C SER A 12 -2.01 -7.42 -3.86
N ASN A 13 -1.17 -6.96 -4.77
CA ASN A 13 -0.90 -5.54 -4.99
C ASN A 13 -0.77 -4.77 -3.65
N SER A 14 -1.61 -3.76 -3.43
CA SER A 14 -1.71 -2.96 -2.20
C SER A 14 -2.74 -3.48 -1.20
N PHE A 15 -3.37 -4.64 -1.45
CA PHE A 15 -4.34 -5.25 -0.54
C PHE A 15 -3.64 -5.82 0.70
N VAL A 16 -3.46 -4.96 1.67
CA VAL A 16 -2.85 -5.26 2.97
C VAL A 16 -3.88 -5.09 4.07
N SER A 17 -3.94 -6.01 5.03
CA SER A 17 -4.80 -5.88 6.21
C SER A 17 -4.00 -5.93 7.49
N VAL A 18 -4.37 -5.10 8.45
CA VAL A 18 -3.72 -4.96 9.75
C VAL A 18 -4.73 -5.30 10.84
N GLU A 19 -4.41 -6.30 11.63
CA GLU A 19 -5.22 -6.74 12.78
C GLU A 19 -4.52 -6.37 14.09
N ALA A 20 -5.23 -5.68 14.97
CA ALA A 20 -4.81 -5.42 16.33
C ALA A 20 -5.98 -5.66 17.28
N LYS A 21 -5.79 -6.59 18.22
CA LYS A 21 -6.78 -6.99 19.21
C LYS A 21 -8.13 -7.39 18.56
N ASN A 22 -9.11 -6.49 18.54
CA ASN A 22 -10.48 -6.75 18.08
C ASN A 22 -10.84 -5.97 16.82
N SER A 23 -9.87 -5.34 16.18
CA SER A 23 -10.12 -4.46 15.05
C SER A 23 -9.20 -4.78 13.87
N ILE A 24 -9.73 -4.62 12.67
CA ILE A 24 -8.99 -4.80 11.41
C ILE A 24 -9.14 -3.53 10.57
N ILE A 25 -8.02 -3.06 10.04
CA ILE A 25 -7.94 -2.07 8.97
C ILE A 25 -7.48 -2.79 7.71
N THR A 26 -8.25 -2.70 6.64
CA THR A 26 -7.86 -3.19 5.31
C THR A 26 -7.52 -2.01 4.40
N CYS A 27 -6.42 -2.09 3.69
CA CYS A 27 -5.93 -1.07 2.75
C CYS A 27 -6.13 -1.56 1.33
N ASP A 28 -6.69 -0.70 0.47
CA ASP A 28 -6.79 -0.84 -0.98
C ASP A 28 -7.14 -2.27 -1.46
N PRO A 29 -8.28 -2.82 -1.04
CA PRO A 29 -8.64 -4.20 -1.39
C PRO A 29 -9.00 -4.32 -2.87
N TRP A 30 -8.16 -5.06 -3.62
CA TRP A 30 -8.39 -5.36 -5.03
C TRP A 30 -8.17 -6.83 -5.32
N LEU A 31 -9.19 -7.46 -5.90
CA LEU A 31 -9.18 -8.85 -6.38
C LEU A 31 -9.79 -8.95 -7.77
N GLY A 32 -9.04 -9.52 -8.70
CA GLY A 32 -9.53 -9.76 -10.05
C GLY A 32 -9.07 -8.69 -11.05
N LYS A 33 -9.92 -8.40 -12.02
CA LYS A 33 -9.63 -7.48 -13.12
C LYS A 33 -9.88 -6.03 -12.71
N THR A 34 -9.07 -5.11 -13.22
CA THR A 34 -9.40 -3.68 -13.22
C THR A 34 -10.66 -3.39 -14.04
N THR A 35 -11.22 -2.20 -13.89
CA THR A 35 -12.45 -1.78 -14.59
C THR A 35 -12.28 -1.77 -16.11
N ASP A 36 -11.07 -1.45 -16.60
CA ASP A 36 -10.70 -1.44 -18.02
C ASP A 36 -10.33 -2.83 -18.57
N ASN A 37 -10.28 -3.87 -17.70
CA ASN A 37 -9.86 -5.24 -18.02
C ASN A 37 -8.42 -5.38 -18.54
N ALA A 38 -7.56 -4.40 -18.33
CA ALA A 38 -6.16 -4.44 -18.78
C ALA A 38 -5.28 -5.20 -17.78
N TRP A 39 -5.49 -4.97 -16.48
CA TRP A 39 -4.70 -5.56 -15.40
C TRP A 39 -5.52 -6.53 -14.56
N PHE A 40 -4.81 -7.44 -13.94
CA PHE A 40 -5.35 -8.42 -13.00
C PHE A 40 -4.53 -8.40 -11.72
N SER A 41 -5.19 -8.48 -10.56
CA SER A 41 -4.51 -8.57 -9.27
C SER A 41 -3.62 -9.81 -9.21
N TYR A 42 -2.37 -9.64 -8.77
CA TYR A 42 -1.41 -10.73 -8.72
C TYR A 42 -0.78 -10.82 -7.31
N PRO A 43 -0.62 -12.05 -6.78
CA PRO A 43 -1.07 -13.33 -7.31
C PRO A 43 -2.59 -13.41 -7.41
N ILE A 44 -3.09 -14.33 -8.22
CA ILE A 44 -4.53 -14.55 -8.37
C ILE A 44 -5.05 -15.21 -7.10
N ILE A 45 -5.90 -14.50 -6.38
CA ILE A 45 -6.57 -14.99 -5.17
C ILE A 45 -8.07 -14.91 -5.40
N LYS A 46 -8.75 -16.02 -5.17
CA LYS A 46 -10.21 -16.04 -5.20
C LYS A 46 -10.77 -15.44 -3.90
N PRO A 47 -11.93 -14.77 -3.94
CA PRO A 47 -12.51 -14.18 -2.73
C PRO A 47 -12.77 -15.18 -1.59
N ASN A 48 -13.04 -16.45 -1.89
CA ASN A 48 -13.23 -17.51 -0.89
C ASN A 48 -11.90 -17.99 -0.25
N GLU A 49 -10.76 -17.63 -0.81
CA GLU A 49 -9.43 -17.89 -0.25
C GLU A 49 -8.99 -16.79 0.72
N VAL A 50 -9.72 -15.67 0.77
CA VAL A 50 -9.51 -14.60 1.75
C VAL A 50 -10.30 -14.92 3.01
N ASP A 51 -9.64 -14.94 4.16
CA ASP A 51 -10.30 -15.17 5.45
C ASP A 51 -11.51 -14.22 5.64
N ASN A 52 -12.66 -14.78 5.99
CA ASN A 52 -13.90 -14.03 6.16
C ASN A 52 -13.78 -12.85 7.13
N LYS A 53 -12.88 -12.92 8.13
CA LYS A 53 -12.63 -11.81 9.05
C LYS A 53 -12.11 -10.55 8.35
N ILE A 54 -11.40 -10.71 7.23
CA ILE A 54 -10.89 -9.59 6.43
C ILE A 54 -12.06 -8.84 5.78
N PHE A 55 -13.03 -9.59 5.23
CA PHE A 55 -14.26 -8.98 4.71
C PHE A 55 -15.22 -8.47 5.81
N ASN A 56 -14.92 -8.74 7.08
CA ASN A 56 -15.56 -8.15 8.23
C ASN A 56 -14.72 -7.07 8.93
N SER A 57 -13.75 -6.48 8.23
CA SER A 57 -12.93 -5.38 8.74
C SER A 57 -13.78 -4.23 9.29
N ASN A 58 -13.27 -3.59 10.34
CA ASN A 58 -13.90 -2.41 10.93
C ASN A 58 -13.67 -1.17 10.06
N PHE A 59 -12.51 -1.13 9.40
CA PHE A 59 -12.09 0.01 8.59
C PHE A 59 -11.55 -0.47 7.24
N VAL A 60 -11.84 0.32 6.19
CA VAL A 60 -11.21 0.19 4.88
C VAL A 60 -10.60 1.54 4.52
N TYR A 61 -9.29 1.55 4.34
CA TYR A 61 -8.56 2.69 3.80
C TYR A 61 -8.48 2.58 2.28
N ILE A 62 -8.82 3.68 1.61
CA ILE A 62 -8.64 3.84 0.16
C ILE A 62 -7.67 4.98 -0.06
N SER A 63 -6.55 4.69 -0.68
CA SER A 63 -5.46 5.64 -0.88
C SER A 63 -5.80 6.70 -1.94
N HIS A 64 -6.34 6.29 -3.09
CA HIS A 64 -6.65 7.15 -4.23
C HIS A 64 -7.66 6.51 -5.19
N LEU A 65 -7.89 7.14 -6.35
CA LEU A 65 -8.97 6.81 -7.27
C LEU A 65 -8.69 5.70 -8.28
N HIS A 66 -7.44 5.24 -8.41
CA HIS A 66 -7.10 4.21 -9.40
C HIS A 66 -7.91 2.93 -9.17
N CYS A 67 -8.26 2.26 -10.25
CA CYS A 67 -9.19 1.13 -10.23
C CYS A 67 -8.64 -0.14 -9.56
N ASP A 68 -7.34 -0.24 -9.36
CA ASP A 68 -6.66 -1.29 -8.61
C ASP A 68 -6.50 -0.96 -7.11
N HIS A 69 -7.01 0.19 -6.66
CA HIS A 69 -7.15 0.61 -5.26
C HIS A 69 -8.61 0.81 -4.86
N LEU A 70 -9.40 1.42 -5.74
CA LEU A 70 -10.84 1.61 -5.55
C LEU A 70 -11.63 0.57 -6.36
N ASP A 71 -11.50 -0.71 -6.01
CA ASP A 71 -12.25 -1.78 -6.68
C ASP A 71 -13.62 -2.02 -6.05
N PHE A 72 -14.65 -1.54 -6.71
CA PHE A 72 -16.03 -1.66 -6.25
C PHE A 72 -16.51 -3.11 -6.12
N LYS A 73 -15.98 -4.04 -6.95
CA LYS A 73 -16.36 -5.45 -6.90
C LYS A 73 -15.86 -6.10 -5.61
N THR A 74 -14.63 -5.82 -5.22
CA THR A 74 -14.06 -6.31 -3.97
C THR A 74 -14.68 -5.59 -2.77
N LEU A 75 -14.90 -4.27 -2.85
CA LEU A 75 -15.53 -3.50 -1.76
C LEU A 75 -16.93 -4.01 -1.39
N LYS A 76 -17.72 -4.47 -2.35
CA LYS A 76 -19.05 -5.07 -2.09
C LYS A 76 -19.00 -6.36 -1.27
N LYS A 77 -17.82 -6.97 -1.09
CA LYS A 77 -17.66 -8.19 -0.28
C LYS A 77 -17.52 -7.90 1.21
N PHE A 78 -17.28 -6.64 1.58
CA PHE A 78 -17.19 -6.24 2.97
C PHE A 78 -18.58 -6.18 3.61
N LYS A 79 -18.81 -7.05 4.60
CA LYS A 79 -20.14 -7.30 5.19
C LYS A 79 -20.36 -6.63 6.54
N ASN A 80 -19.30 -6.09 7.18
CA ASN A 80 -19.44 -5.46 8.48
C ASN A 80 -20.47 -4.30 8.42
N LYS A 81 -21.48 -4.37 9.26
CA LYS A 81 -22.53 -3.33 9.32
C LYS A 81 -21.97 -1.97 9.73
N ASP A 82 -20.97 -1.98 10.60
CA ASP A 82 -20.32 -0.78 11.15
C ASP A 82 -19.03 -0.40 10.41
N LEU A 83 -18.84 -0.94 9.19
CA LEU A 83 -17.70 -0.60 8.36
C LEU A 83 -17.57 0.91 8.19
N THR A 84 -16.36 1.42 8.41
CA THR A 84 -16.02 2.81 8.18
C THR A 84 -14.90 2.92 7.14
N PHE A 85 -15.11 3.72 6.10
CA PHE A 85 -14.06 4.05 5.15
C PHE A 85 -13.17 5.17 5.71
N ILE A 86 -11.88 5.07 5.43
CA ILE A 86 -10.86 6.07 5.77
C ILE A 86 -10.24 6.55 4.47
N ILE A 87 -10.25 7.85 4.26
CA ILE A 87 -9.63 8.49 3.08
C ILE A 87 -8.94 9.79 3.49
N LYS A 88 -8.02 10.27 2.67
CA LYS A 88 -7.52 11.65 2.77
C LYS A 88 -8.69 12.61 2.56
N LYS A 89 -8.68 13.73 3.25
CA LYS A 89 -9.53 14.85 2.88
C LYS A 89 -8.93 15.50 1.63
N PHE A 90 -9.54 15.20 0.48
CA PHE A 90 -9.20 15.80 -0.80
C PHE A 90 -10.04 17.05 -1.03
N ASP A 91 -9.45 18.10 -1.59
CA ASP A 91 -10.14 19.40 -1.77
C ASP A 91 -11.37 19.30 -2.68
N ASN A 92 -11.29 18.49 -3.74
CA ASN A 92 -12.41 18.29 -4.67
C ASN A 92 -13.44 17.24 -4.22
N GLY A 93 -13.13 16.41 -3.23
CA GLY A 93 -14.03 15.39 -2.68
C GLY A 93 -14.51 14.31 -3.65
N ILE A 94 -13.85 14.09 -4.80
CA ILE A 94 -14.28 13.12 -5.82
C ILE A 94 -14.27 11.70 -5.27
N LEU A 95 -13.20 11.28 -4.57
CA LEU A 95 -13.11 9.95 -3.97
C LEU A 95 -14.28 9.71 -2.99
N LYS A 96 -14.58 10.69 -2.14
CA LYS A 96 -15.74 10.61 -1.23
C LYS A 96 -17.06 10.49 -1.98
N LYS A 97 -17.25 11.28 -3.05
CA LYS A 97 -18.46 11.21 -3.89
C LYS A 97 -18.61 9.83 -4.55
N ARG A 98 -17.50 9.26 -5.07
CA ARG A 98 -17.51 7.91 -5.66
C ARG A 98 -17.84 6.83 -4.63
N LEU A 99 -17.24 6.88 -3.43
CA LEU A 99 -17.57 5.96 -2.35
C LEU A 99 -19.06 6.06 -1.95
N LYS A 100 -19.61 7.28 -1.80
CA LYS A 100 -21.04 7.49 -1.48
C LYS A 100 -22.01 6.89 -2.50
N LYS A 101 -21.61 6.76 -3.79
CA LYS A 101 -22.45 6.13 -4.81
C LYS A 101 -22.59 4.61 -4.62
N ILE A 102 -21.66 3.97 -3.93
CA ILE A 102 -21.63 2.51 -3.78
C ILE A 102 -21.94 2.04 -2.36
N THR A 103 -21.92 2.93 -1.38
CA THR A 103 -22.13 2.58 0.01
C THR A 103 -22.73 3.71 0.83
N ASN A 104 -23.60 3.33 1.77
CA ASN A 104 -24.12 4.23 2.81
C ASN A 104 -23.26 4.19 4.10
N LYS A 105 -22.10 3.52 4.05
CA LYS A 105 -21.20 3.40 5.19
C LYS A 105 -20.58 4.73 5.56
N LYS A 106 -20.17 4.84 6.81
CA LYS A 106 -19.45 6.00 7.33
C LYS A 106 -18.15 6.21 6.56
N ILE A 107 -17.83 7.46 6.24
CA ILE A 107 -16.57 7.87 5.65
C ILE A 107 -15.90 8.87 6.60
N ILE A 108 -14.70 8.55 7.04
CA ILE A 108 -13.84 9.45 7.82
C ILE A 108 -12.82 10.04 6.86
N GLU A 109 -12.85 11.36 6.71
CA GLU A 109 -11.81 12.11 6.04
C GLU A 109 -10.75 12.54 7.07
N ILE A 110 -9.49 12.34 6.72
CA ILE A 110 -8.35 12.71 7.56
C ILE A 110 -7.55 13.79 6.85
N GLU A 111 -7.35 14.92 7.53
CA GLU A 111 -6.48 15.98 7.07
C GLU A 111 -5.04 15.45 6.87
N PRO A 112 -4.36 15.87 5.80
CA PRO A 112 -2.97 15.52 5.57
C PRO A 112 -2.09 15.82 6.78
N PHE A 113 -1.18 14.90 7.10
CA PHE A 113 -0.26 15.03 8.24
C PHE A 113 -0.94 15.27 9.61
N LYS A 114 -2.20 14.85 9.75
CA LYS A 114 -2.89 14.88 11.05
C LYS A 114 -3.06 13.47 11.59
N LYS A 115 -2.58 13.27 12.81
CA LYS A 115 -2.80 12.04 13.55
C LYS A 115 -4.22 11.99 14.10
N LYS A 116 -4.93 10.88 13.88
CA LYS A 116 -6.30 10.67 14.35
C LYS A 116 -6.45 9.30 15.02
N LYS A 117 -6.92 9.30 16.26
CA LYS A 117 -7.38 8.07 16.92
C LYS A 117 -8.75 7.71 16.32
N ILE A 118 -8.84 6.57 15.65
CA ILE A 118 -10.06 6.13 14.96
C ILE A 118 -10.93 5.22 15.84
N ASN A 119 -10.30 4.46 16.75
CA ASN A 119 -10.96 3.68 17.78
C ASN A 119 -10.01 3.39 18.96
N LYS A 120 -10.39 2.46 19.85
CA LYS A 120 -9.53 2.07 20.98
C LYS A 120 -8.23 1.34 20.54
N ASP A 121 -8.24 0.66 19.40
CA ASP A 121 -7.15 -0.20 18.96
C ASP A 121 -6.17 0.52 18.02
N PHE A 122 -6.63 1.53 17.26
CA PHE A 122 -5.83 2.19 16.23
C PHE A 122 -5.80 3.71 16.30
N THR A 123 -4.62 4.24 16.00
CA THR A 123 -4.37 5.63 15.65
C THR A 123 -3.70 5.65 14.27
N VAL A 124 -4.17 6.51 13.38
CA VAL A 124 -3.69 6.60 11.99
C VAL A 124 -3.31 8.02 11.61
N ALA A 125 -2.51 8.16 10.57
CA ALA A 125 -2.29 9.41 9.84
C ALA A 125 -2.16 9.11 8.35
N ILE A 126 -2.66 10.01 7.50
CA ILE A 126 -2.50 9.92 6.05
C ILE A 126 -1.43 10.92 5.62
N ILE A 127 -0.50 10.43 4.82
CA ILE A 127 0.56 11.21 4.21
C ILE A 127 0.16 11.45 2.75
N PRO A 128 0.01 12.71 2.33
CA PRO A 128 -0.28 13.02 0.93
C PRO A 128 0.98 12.85 0.09
N GLN A 129 0.83 12.74 -1.21
CA GLN A 129 1.97 12.79 -2.13
C GLN A 129 2.74 14.10 -1.93
N ILE A 130 4.03 13.99 -1.65
CA ILE A 130 4.91 15.13 -1.48
C ILE A 130 5.60 15.37 -2.83
N ILE A 131 5.21 16.45 -3.48
CA ILE A 131 5.80 16.87 -4.74
C ILE A 131 7.10 17.59 -4.43
N SER A 132 8.19 17.16 -5.06
CA SER A 132 9.51 17.76 -4.86
C SER A 132 9.74 19.00 -5.73
N ASN A 133 9.05 19.10 -6.87
CA ASN A 133 9.15 20.24 -7.79
C ASN A 133 7.74 20.65 -8.24
N SER A 134 7.41 21.91 -8.10
CA SER A 134 6.11 22.47 -8.52
C SER A 134 5.88 22.45 -10.03
N SER A 135 6.91 22.18 -10.84
CA SER A 135 6.82 22.06 -12.29
C SER A 135 6.29 20.71 -12.78
N ASP A 136 6.17 19.70 -11.90
CA ASP A 136 5.90 18.33 -12.30
C ASP A 136 4.40 17.96 -12.29
N LEU A 137 3.53 18.90 -11.87
CA LEU A 137 2.08 18.68 -11.89
C LEU A 137 1.36 19.83 -12.60
N PRO A 138 0.44 19.52 -13.51
CA PRO A 138 -0.52 20.50 -13.96
C PRO A 138 -1.38 20.96 -12.77
N ASP A 139 -1.59 22.26 -12.66
CA ASP A 139 -2.48 22.89 -11.68
C ASP A 139 -3.81 22.13 -11.64
N ASN A 140 -4.19 21.54 -10.50
CA ASN A 140 -5.49 20.92 -10.21
C ASN A 140 -5.65 19.38 -10.26
N ILE A 141 -4.62 18.56 -10.07
CA ILE A 141 -4.79 17.10 -9.99
C ILE A 141 -4.69 16.57 -8.52
N ASP A 142 -5.31 17.26 -7.56
CA ASP A 142 -5.31 16.76 -6.16
C ASP A 142 -6.08 15.42 -6.01
N TYR A 143 -7.04 15.14 -6.89
CA TYR A 143 -7.92 13.97 -6.75
C TYR A 143 -7.29 12.64 -7.15
N ASP A 144 -6.21 12.65 -7.92
CA ASP A 144 -5.52 11.46 -8.44
C ASP A 144 -4.17 11.22 -7.76
N LEU A 145 -3.84 12.04 -6.77
CA LEU A 145 -2.57 11.93 -6.07
C LEU A 145 -2.59 10.77 -5.08
N ASP A 146 -1.57 9.95 -5.16
CA ASP A 146 -1.36 8.84 -4.27
C ASP A 146 -1.23 9.30 -2.82
N THR A 147 -1.78 8.52 -1.91
CA THR A 147 -1.56 8.73 -0.49
C THR A 147 -1.01 7.49 0.17
N SER A 148 -0.35 7.66 1.30
CA SER A 148 0.12 6.58 2.14
C SER A 148 -0.45 6.68 3.54
N ILE A 149 -0.37 5.59 4.32
CA ILE A 149 -0.96 5.55 5.66
C ILE A 149 0.04 5.07 6.70
N VAL A 150 0.05 5.75 7.84
CA VAL A 150 0.70 5.30 9.06
C VAL A 150 -0.37 4.73 9.99
N ILE A 151 -0.17 3.50 10.45
CA ILE A 151 -1.07 2.81 11.38
C ILE A 151 -0.31 2.48 12.66
N GLN A 152 -0.78 2.97 13.79
CA GLN A 152 -0.23 2.62 15.10
C GLN A 152 -1.24 1.83 15.90
N SER A 153 -0.81 0.69 16.45
CA SER A 153 -1.55 0.02 17.51
C SER A 153 -1.53 0.86 18.80
N ASN A 154 -2.68 1.14 19.36
CA ASN A 154 -2.79 1.91 20.61
C ASN A 154 -2.28 1.12 21.83
N GLU A 155 -2.34 -0.21 21.77
CA GLU A 155 -1.95 -1.09 22.87
C GLU A 155 -0.43 -1.27 22.97
N ASN A 156 0.20 -1.80 21.93
CA ASN A 156 1.63 -2.13 21.94
C ASN A 156 2.53 -1.07 21.29
N LYS A 157 1.91 0.01 20.77
CA LYS A 157 2.58 1.13 20.10
C LYS A 157 3.41 0.73 18.90
N THR A 158 3.09 -0.39 18.25
CA THR A 158 3.72 -0.78 16.98
C THR A 158 3.31 0.18 15.89
N VAL A 159 4.26 0.68 15.11
CA VAL A 159 4.04 1.62 14.00
C VAL A 159 4.32 0.90 12.69
N PHE A 160 3.30 0.81 11.86
CA PHE A 160 3.35 0.33 10.49
C PHE A 160 3.21 1.51 9.52
N TYR A 161 4.14 1.65 8.61
CA TYR A 161 4.05 2.60 7.51
C TYR A 161 3.83 1.83 6.19
N ASN A 162 2.64 2.01 5.62
CA ASN A 162 2.26 1.50 4.32
C ASN A 162 2.35 2.63 3.30
N ASN A 163 3.39 2.58 2.46
CA ASN A 163 3.62 3.60 1.43
C ASN A 163 2.63 3.47 0.27
N VAL A 164 2.01 2.33 0.09
CA VAL A 164 1.15 2.04 -1.06
C VAL A 164 1.94 2.27 -2.36
N ASP A 165 1.39 2.95 -3.32
CA ASP A 165 2.02 3.30 -4.60
C ASP A 165 2.63 4.72 -4.61
N MET A 166 2.50 5.46 -3.49
CA MET A 166 2.97 6.84 -3.40
C MET A 166 4.45 6.97 -3.80
N PRO A 167 4.79 7.81 -4.78
CA PRO A 167 6.17 8.01 -5.19
C PRO A 167 7.03 8.56 -4.04
N ILE A 168 8.14 7.89 -3.77
CA ILE A 168 9.09 8.34 -2.75
C ILE A 168 10.52 8.39 -3.29
N ASN A 169 11.25 9.35 -2.77
CA ASN A 169 12.71 9.40 -2.81
C ASN A 169 13.25 9.59 -1.40
N ILE A 170 14.57 9.57 -1.24
CA ILE A 170 15.17 9.64 0.09
C ILE A 170 14.85 10.95 0.84
N ASN A 171 14.66 12.06 0.14
CA ASN A 171 14.34 13.35 0.77
C ASN A 171 12.88 13.39 1.23
N VAL A 172 11.95 12.88 0.41
CA VAL A 172 10.55 12.71 0.79
C VAL A 172 10.46 11.78 2.00
N LEU A 173 11.16 10.65 1.97
CA LEU A 173 11.17 9.68 3.05
C LEU A 173 11.74 10.25 4.37
N LYS A 174 12.74 11.14 4.29
CA LYS A 174 13.24 11.86 5.46
C LYS A 174 12.17 12.73 6.10
N LYS A 175 11.41 13.50 5.30
CA LYS A 175 10.30 14.34 5.78
C LYS A 175 9.23 13.50 6.46
N ILE A 176 8.83 12.38 5.84
CA ILE A 176 7.86 11.44 6.39
C ILE A 176 8.34 10.86 7.73
N ASN A 177 9.58 10.39 7.79
CA ASN A 177 10.14 9.82 9.02
C ASN A 177 10.22 10.83 10.18
N ILE A 178 10.56 12.09 9.89
CA ILE A 178 10.53 13.18 10.88
C ILE A 178 9.10 13.37 11.41
N PHE A 179 8.10 13.43 10.52
CA PHE A 179 6.71 13.53 10.89
C PHE A 179 6.27 12.34 11.78
N ILE A 180 6.57 11.10 11.38
CA ILE A 180 6.20 9.91 12.15
C ILE A 180 6.84 9.94 13.53
N LYS A 181 8.12 10.27 13.64
CA LYS A 181 8.81 10.37 14.93
C LYS A 181 8.20 11.45 15.83
N LYS A 182 7.87 12.60 15.24
CA LYS A 182 7.26 13.73 15.98
C LYS A 182 5.87 13.37 16.51
N GLU A 183 5.00 12.86 15.64
CA GLU A 183 3.58 12.64 15.95
C GLU A 183 3.34 11.35 16.74
N PHE A 184 3.98 10.25 16.35
CA PHE A 184 3.78 8.94 16.98
C PHE A 184 4.74 8.63 18.12
N LYS A 185 5.77 9.49 18.32
CA LYS A 185 6.83 9.32 19.33
C LYS A 185 7.54 7.98 19.25
N LYS A 186 7.66 7.44 18.02
CA LYS A 186 8.19 6.10 17.70
C LYS A 186 8.88 6.09 16.34
N ASN A 187 9.80 5.14 16.16
CA ASN A 187 10.30 4.78 14.85
C ASN A 187 9.30 3.87 14.13
N ILE A 188 9.45 3.75 12.82
CA ILE A 188 8.72 2.78 12.02
C ILE A 188 9.21 1.38 12.41
N ASP A 189 8.32 0.53 12.91
CA ASP A 189 8.64 -0.88 13.23
C ASP A 189 8.52 -1.75 11.98
N ILE A 190 7.50 -1.50 11.15
CA ILE A 190 7.19 -2.27 9.95
C ILE A 190 6.99 -1.31 8.78
N PHE A 191 7.61 -1.62 7.65
CA PHE A 191 7.52 -0.82 6.43
C PHE A 191 7.14 -1.68 5.23
N CYS A 192 6.26 -1.18 4.37
CA CYS A 192 6.06 -1.73 3.05
C CYS A 192 5.95 -0.63 2.00
N CYS A 193 6.35 -0.94 0.78
CA CYS A 193 6.20 -0.08 -0.39
C CYS A 193 6.23 -0.90 -1.67
N GLY A 194 5.70 -0.31 -2.75
CA GLY A 194 5.87 -0.81 -4.10
C GLY A 194 7.34 -0.76 -4.56
N LEU A 195 7.69 -1.66 -5.45
CA LEU A 195 9.02 -1.73 -6.08
C LEU A 195 8.85 -1.95 -7.58
N GLY A 196 9.69 -1.28 -8.37
CA GLY A 196 9.62 -1.34 -9.83
C GLY A 196 8.70 -0.29 -10.42
N ALA A 197 8.22 -0.52 -11.64
CA ALA A 197 7.30 0.36 -12.33
C ALA A 197 5.86 -0.16 -12.22
N ALA A 198 5.00 0.56 -11.53
CA ALA A 198 3.55 0.37 -11.55
C ALA A 198 2.94 1.19 -12.70
N SER A 199 3.38 0.96 -13.93
CA SER A 199 2.97 1.71 -15.12
C SER A 199 3.11 0.84 -16.37
N GLU A 200 2.63 1.32 -17.52
CA GLU A 200 2.72 0.65 -18.81
C GLU A 200 4.16 0.59 -19.37
N PHE A 201 5.08 1.37 -18.80
CA PHE A 201 6.49 1.36 -19.20
C PHE A 201 7.27 0.28 -18.42
N PRO A 202 8.12 -0.51 -19.07
CA PRO A 202 8.50 -0.48 -20.50
C PRO A 202 7.69 -1.43 -21.39
N HIS A 203 6.78 -2.23 -20.83
CA HIS A 203 6.20 -3.39 -21.51
C HIS A 203 5.24 -3.02 -22.66
N CYS A 204 4.49 -1.91 -22.56
CA CYS A 204 3.55 -1.48 -23.59
C CYS A 204 4.18 -0.58 -24.66
N PHE A 205 5.41 -0.12 -24.46
CA PHE A 205 6.05 0.81 -25.39
C PHE A 205 6.70 0.07 -26.55
N LEU A 206 6.48 0.58 -27.78
CA LEU A 206 7.14 0.14 -28.99
C LEU A 206 8.47 0.89 -29.17
N ASN A 207 9.34 0.36 -30.02
CA ASN A 207 10.62 1.01 -30.43
C ASN A 207 11.61 1.27 -29.28
N ILE A 208 11.50 0.51 -28.20
CA ILE A 208 12.45 0.52 -27.08
C ILE A 208 13.05 -0.86 -26.83
N LYS A 209 14.23 -0.89 -26.24
CA LYS A 209 14.87 -2.15 -25.80
C LYS A 209 14.31 -2.58 -24.46
N ARG A 210 13.08 -3.15 -24.44
CA ARG A 210 12.31 -3.50 -23.24
C ARG A 210 13.12 -4.24 -22.16
N ASN A 211 13.96 -5.19 -22.53
CA ASN A 211 14.78 -5.94 -21.56
C ASN A 211 15.81 -5.05 -20.86
N ILE A 212 16.39 -4.08 -21.60
CA ILE A 212 17.36 -3.13 -21.03
C ILE A 212 16.65 -2.22 -20.04
N GLU A 213 15.52 -1.64 -20.45
CA GLU A 213 14.73 -0.76 -19.59
C GLU A 213 14.18 -1.49 -18.36
N LYS A 214 13.66 -2.71 -18.53
CA LYS A 214 13.26 -3.56 -17.42
C LYS A 214 14.40 -3.75 -16.40
N LYS A 215 15.59 -4.10 -16.88
CA LYS A 215 16.76 -4.29 -16.01
C LYS A 215 17.14 -3.00 -15.29
N ARG A 216 17.18 -1.87 -16.01
CA ARG A 216 17.50 -0.55 -15.45
C ARG A 216 16.56 -0.20 -14.30
N ILE A 217 15.23 -0.32 -14.50
CA ILE A 217 14.22 -0.02 -13.49
C ILE A 217 14.36 -0.94 -12.27
N ILE A 218 14.57 -2.24 -12.49
CA ILE A 218 14.78 -3.19 -11.39
C ILE A 218 16.02 -2.82 -10.58
N ASP A 219 17.14 -2.52 -11.24
CA ASP A 219 18.40 -2.17 -10.57
C ASP A 219 18.28 -0.86 -9.80
N GLU A 220 17.54 0.14 -10.32
CA GLU A 220 17.23 1.39 -9.64
C GLU A 220 16.36 1.15 -8.40
N SER A 221 15.26 0.41 -8.54
CA SER A 221 14.39 0.07 -7.42
C SER A 221 15.14 -0.67 -6.31
N LEU A 222 16.03 -1.61 -6.66
CA LEU A 222 16.84 -2.33 -5.69
C LEU A 222 17.87 -1.43 -4.99
N ARG A 223 18.42 -0.43 -5.69
CA ARG A 223 19.32 0.57 -5.07
C ARG A 223 18.53 1.45 -4.09
N ASP A 224 17.36 1.89 -4.50
CA ASP A 224 16.56 2.81 -3.70
C ASP A 224 15.98 2.14 -2.47
N ILE A 225 15.44 0.93 -2.57
CA ILE A 225 14.96 0.21 -1.39
C ILE A 225 16.08 -0.03 -0.38
N HIS A 226 17.31 -0.35 -0.83
CA HIS A 226 18.44 -0.50 0.07
C HIS A 226 18.72 0.80 0.84
N LYS A 227 18.70 1.97 0.14
CA LYS A 227 18.89 3.29 0.77
C LYS A 227 17.77 3.57 1.79
N TYR A 228 16.53 3.30 1.42
CA TYR A 228 15.36 3.54 2.28
C TYR A 228 15.43 2.70 3.55
N LEU A 229 15.69 1.41 3.43
CA LEU A 229 15.78 0.49 4.56
C LEU A 229 16.99 0.79 5.47
N LYS A 230 18.13 1.16 4.87
CA LYS A 230 19.31 1.61 5.62
C LYS A 230 19.02 2.88 6.45
N TYR A 231 18.19 3.78 5.91
CA TYR A 231 17.81 5.03 6.59
C TYR A 231 16.73 4.80 7.65
N LEU A 232 15.62 4.13 7.29
CA LEU A 232 14.47 3.92 8.19
C LEU A 232 14.80 2.94 9.31
N LYS A 233 15.61 1.91 9.03
CA LYS A 233 15.94 0.80 9.94
C LYS A 233 14.70 0.15 10.56
N PRO A 234 13.69 -0.23 9.75
CA PRO A 234 12.52 -0.94 10.29
C PRO A 234 12.96 -2.32 10.78
N LYS A 235 12.19 -2.92 11.68
CA LYS A 235 12.42 -4.31 12.10
C LYS A 235 11.98 -5.32 11.04
N VAL A 236 10.91 -4.96 10.31
CA VAL A 236 10.32 -5.80 9.27
C VAL A 236 10.06 -4.96 8.01
N PHE A 237 10.38 -5.54 6.87
CA PHE A 237 10.01 -5.04 5.55
C PHE A 237 9.35 -6.15 4.73
N PHE A 238 8.35 -5.81 3.95
CA PHE A 238 7.80 -6.64 2.88
C PHE A 238 7.40 -5.76 1.69
N PRO A 239 7.62 -6.24 0.44
CA PRO A 239 7.18 -5.50 -0.74
C PRO A 239 5.65 -5.60 -0.87
N ALA A 240 4.97 -4.48 -1.12
CA ALA A 240 3.54 -4.39 -1.40
C ALA A 240 3.26 -3.11 -2.19
N GLY A 241 2.39 -3.21 -3.18
CA GLY A 241 2.07 -2.13 -4.13
C GLY A 241 2.73 -2.36 -5.51
N GLY A 242 2.05 -1.90 -6.56
CA GLY A 242 2.53 -1.97 -7.93
C GLY A 242 2.61 -3.38 -8.52
N ILE A 243 1.98 -4.39 -7.90
CA ILE A 243 2.06 -5.80 -8.32
C ILE A 243 0.78 -6.19 -9.06
N TYR A 244 0.91 -6.45 -10.36
CA TYR A 244 -0.19 -6.82 -11.23
C TYR A 244 0.26 -7.78 -12.33
N ALA A 245 -0.70 -8.35 -13.05
CA ALA A 245 -0.47 -9.10 -14.27
C ALA A 245 -1.29 -8.52 -15.42
N ILE A 246 -0.72 -8.48 -16.61
CA ILE A 246 -1.42 -8.12 -17.84
C ILE A 246 -2.31 -9.29 -18.24
N TYR A 247 -3.57 -8.98 -18.51
CA TYR A 247 -4.60 -9.97 -18.83
C TYR A 247 -4.96 -9.98 -20.33
N GLY A 248 -5.58 -11.10 -20.77
CA GLY A 248 -6.11 -11.23 -22.11
C GLY A 248 -5.05 -11.37 -23.20
N LYS A 249 -5.32 -10.83 -24.39
CA LYS A 249 -4.46 -11.02 -25.57
C LYS A 249 -3.03 -10.51 -25.43
N PHE A 250 -2.78 -9.59 -24.50
CA PHE A 250 -1.48 -8.98 -24.24
C PHE A 250 -0.67 -9.67 -23.13
N TYR A 251 -1.13 -10.81 -22.58
CA TYR A 251 -0.47 -11.51 -21.49
C TYR A 251 1.04 -11.78 -21.71
N LYS A 252 1.47 -11.92 -22.95
CA LYS A 252 2.90 -12.11 -23.32
C LYS A 252 3.78 -10.94 -22.90
N LEU A 253 3.21 -9.75 -22.64
CA LEU A 253 3.96 -8.58 -22.18
C LEU A 253 4.37 -8.69 -20.70
N ASN A 254 3.77 -9.59 -19.91
CA ASN A 254 4.14 -9.82 -18.51
C ASN A 254 5.64 -10.08 -18.33
N LYS A 255 6.32 -10.70 -19.29
CA LYS A 255 7.78 -10.92 -19.24
C LYS A 255 8.62 -9.65 -19.19
N TYR A 256 8.03 -8.51 -19.57
CA TYR A 256 8.70 -7.20 -19.58
C TYR A 256 8.30 -6.30 -18.41
N ILE A 257 7.37 -6.71 -17.55
CA ILE A 257 7.03 -5.96 -16.33
C ILE A 257 8.30 -5.77 -15.49
N ALA A 258 8.58 -4.52 -15.14
CA ALA A 258 9.82 -4.14 -14.48
C ALA A 258 9.67 -4.13 -12.95
N GLN A 259 9.52 -5.32 -12.37
CA GLN A 259 9.44 -5.52 -10.93
C GLN A 259 10.51 -6.48 -10.44
N PRO A 260 11.27 -6.16 -9.37
CA PRO A 260 12.22 -7.09 -8.78
C PRO A 260 11.47 -8.25 -8.11
N ASN A 261 12.00 -9.46 -8.26
CA ASN A 261 11.49 -10.60 -7.52
C ASN A 261 12.01 -10.61 -6.08
N PHE A 262 11.37 -11.42 -5.23
CA PHE A 262 11.70 -11.48 -3.81
C PHE A 262 13.15 -11.90 -3.52
N LEU A 263 13.73 -12.79 -4.34
CA LEU A 263 15.13 -13.22 -4.15
C LEU A 263 16.11 -12.07 -4.42
N GLN A 264 15.85 -11.25 -5.43
CA GLN A 264 16.64 -10.05 -5.72
C GLN A 264 16.56 -9.04 -4.56
N ILE A 265 15.36 -8.81 -4.03
CA ILE A 265 15.15 -7.93 -2.86
C ILE A 265 15.92 -8.47 -1.65
N LYS A 266 15.78 -9.77 -1.34
CA LYS A 266 16.45 -10.41 -0.21
C LYS A 266 17.98 -10.35 -0.35
N ALA A 267 18.51 -10.61 -1.54
CA ALA A 267 19.94 -10.50 -1.81
C ALA A 267 20.45 -9.07 -1.60
N LYS A 268 19.73 -8.07 -2.13
CA LYS A 268 20.12 -6.65 -2.04
C LYS A 268 20.10 -6.12 -0.61
N THR A 269 19.25 -6.67 0.24
CA THR A 269 19.05 -6.22 1.62
C THR A 269 19.78 -7.09 2.64
N LYS A 270 20.52 -8.11 2.23
CA LYS A 270 21.19 -9.11 3.10
C LYS A 270 22.09 -8.48 4.18
N SER A 271 22.75 -7.36 3.87
CA SER A 271 23.65 -6.67 4.80
C SER A 271 22.92 -5.85 5.88
N LEU A 272 21.60 -5.68 5.76
CA LEU A 272 20.82 -4.87 6.68
C LEU A 272 20.27 -5.74 7.82
N LYS A 273 20.29 -5.17 9.05
CA LYS A 273 19.75 -5.86 10.26
C LYS A 273 18.23 -5.71 10.33
N LEU A 274 17.49 -6.37 9.42
CA LEU A 274 16.02 -6.40 9.43
C LEU A 274 15.51 -7.74 8.89
N LYS A 275 14.24 -8.05 9.20
CA LYS A 275 13.55 -9.21 8.63
C LYS A 275 12.85 -8.79 7.34
N VAL A 276 13.25 -9.37 6.20
CA VAL A 276 12.55 -9.22 4.92
C VAL A 276 11.62 -10.40 4.73
N CYS A 277 10.33 -10.12 4.53
CA CYS A 277 9.29 -11.15 4.45
C CYS A 277 8.66 -11.19 3.06
N ASN A 278 8.34 -12.39 2.59
CA ASN A 278 7.45 -12.60 1.46
C ASN A 278 6.14 -13.18 2.01
N ILE A 279 5.11 -12.35 2.03
CA ILE A 279 3.79 -12.72 2.57
C ILE A 279 2.65 -12.49 1.57
N ILE A 280 3.00 -12.16 0.34
CA ILE A 280 2.02 -12.02 -0.73
C ILE A 280 1.30 -13.36 -0.97
N GLY A 281 0.03 -13.32 -1.34
CA GLY A 281 -0.76 -14.53 -1.53
C GLY A 281 -1.57 -14.97 -0.30
N GLY A 282 -1.85 -14.06 0.64
CA GLY A 282 -2.61 -14.33 1.87
C GLY A 282 -1.73 -14.72 3.06
N GLY A 283 -0.40 -14.66 2.91
CA GLY A 283 0.52 -14.85 4.04
C GLY A 283 0.41 -13.75 5.09
N SER A 284 1.01 -13.99 6.25
CA SER A 284 0.94 -13.03 7.36
C SER A 284 2.22 -12.95 8.19
N ILE A 285 2.36 -11.81 8.87
CA ILE A 285 3.41 -11.56 9.87
C ILE A 285 2.74 -11.29 11.20
N ASN A 286 3.14 -12.03 12.23
CA ASN A 286 2.82 -11.71 13.61
C ASN A 286 3.96 -10.88 14.20
N PHE A 287 3.67 -9.64 14.55
CA PHE A 287 4.62 -8.76 15.21
C PHE A 287 4.28 -8.67 16.69
N MET A 288 5.17 -9.21 17.51
CA MET A 288 5.04 -9.21 18.98
C MET A 288 6.12 -8.30 19.56
N LYS A 289 5.73 -7.45 20.48
CA LYS A 289 6.64 -6.67 21.34
C LYS A 289 6.64 -7.23 22.75
#